data_c6d4965f01fc4778a4e7cd726b8d0169
#
_entry.id   c6d4965f01fc4778a4e7cd726b8d0169
#
_cell.length_a   1.000
_cell.length_b   1.000
_cell.length_c   1.000
_cell.angle_alpha   90.00
_cell.angle_beta   90.00
_cell.angle_gamma   90.00
#
_symmetry.space_group_name_H-M   'P 1'
#
loop_
_entity.id
_entity.type
_entity.pdbx_description
1 polymer ?
#
loop_
_entity_poly.entity_id
_entity_poly.type
_entity_poly.pdbx_seq_one_letter_code
_entity_poly.pdbx_strand_id
1 'polypeptide(L)'
;DRDAKLAQADGKIPIEEFEYKVRRLINDYIRPPKNEYKLDRALWWMDRFKKELRTDVRIANKHDLFKAYEVENIIHCAAMSALASKERKESRWGLWHMRSDYPMKDDEHWMKHIVLKQGDSFDDIRISYAPIIKM
;
A
#
# COMPACT_ATOMS: atom_id res chain seq x y z
N ASP A 1 -17.01 2.03 15.55
CA ASP A 1 -15.81 2.26 16.34
C ASP A 1 -14.68 1.38 15.79
N ARG A 2 -13.51 2.01 15.49
CA ARG A 2 -12.34 1.33 14.89
C ARG A 2 -11.76 0.28 15.87
N ASP A 3 -11.71 0.62 17.15
CA ASP A 3 -11.17 -0.24 18.20
C ASP A 3 -11.98 -1.53 18.33
N ALA A 4 -13.31 -1.43 18.31
CA ALA A 4 -14.19 -2.57 18.42
C ALA A 4 -14.00 -3.55 17.24
N LYS A 5 -13.71 -3.04 16.03
CA LYS A 5 -13.48 -3.88 14.85
C LYS A 5 -12.16 -4.67 14.91
N LEU A 6 -11.15 -4.13 15.58
CA LEU A 6 -9.87 -4.80 15.76
C LEU A 6 -9.84 -5.66 17.04
N ALA A 7 -10.40 -5.16 18.15
CA ALA A 7 -10.42 -5.86 19.44
C ALA A 7 -11.26 -7.16 19.45
N GLN A 8 -12.17 -7.32 18.49
CA GLN A 8 -12.97 -8.54 18.33
C GLN A 8 -12.30 -9.64 17.50
N ALA A 9 -11.07 -9.41 17.03
CA ALA A 9 -10.34 -10.42 16.27
C ALA A 9 -9.87 -11.55 17.18
N ASP A 10 -10.68 -12.59 17.32
CA ASP A 10 -10.34 -13.85 18.01
C ASP A 10 -9.54 -14.76 17.07
N GLY A 11 -8.44 -14.22 16.59
CA GLY A 11 -7.58 -14.85 15.59
C GLY A 11 -6.51 -15.75 16.20
N LYS A 12 -5.89 -16.55 15.35
CA LYS A 12 -4.83 -17.49 15.72
C LYS A 12 -3.44 -16.98 15.40
N ILE A 13 -3.32 -15.96 14.53
CA ILE A 13 -2.05 -15.44 14.03
C ILE A 13 -1.55 -14.35 14.97
N PRO A 14 -0.36 -14.49 15.58
CA PRO A 14 0.25 -13.42 16.35
C PRO A 14 0.47 -12.16 15.48
N ILE A 15 0.27 -10.97 16.06
CA ILE A 15 0.38 -9.70 15.29
C ILE A 15 1.78 -9.49 14.71
N GLU A 16 2.84 -9.91 15.40
CA GLU A 16 4.22 -9.80 14.94
C GLU A 16 4.48 -10.68 13.71
N GLU A 17 3.94 -11.89 13.70
CA GLU A 17 4.03 -12.79 12.54
C GLU A 17 3.28 -12.23 11.35
N PHE A 18 2.10 -11.65 11.60
CA PHE A 18 1.32 -10.99 10.58
C PHE A 18 2.03 -9.75 10.01
N GLU A 19 2.62 -8.90 10.86
CA GLU A 19 3.43 -7.76 10.44
C GLU A 19 4.60 -8.20 9.54
N TYR A 20 5.32 -9.24 9.93
CA TYR A 20 6.42 -9.79 9.13
C TYR A 20 5.94 -10.23 7.74
N LYS A 21 4.82 -10.94 7.67
CA LYS A 21 4.19 -11.37 6.41
C LYS A 21 3.86 -10.17 5.52
N VAL A 22 3.26 -9.12 6.07
CA VAL A 22 2.92 -7.88 5.35
C VAL A 22 4.17 -7.21 4.80
N ARG A 23 5.20 -6.98 5.63
CA ARG A 23 6.45 -6.32 5.24
C ARG A 23 7.20 -7.10 4.16
N ARG A 24 7.25 -8.42 4.28
CA ARG A 24 7.87 -9.28 3.26
C ARG A 24 7.18 -9.13 1.90
N LEU A 25 5.87 -9.14 1.89
CA LEU A 25 5.08 -9.04 0.66
C LEU A 25 5.23 -7.66 0.00
N ILE A 26 5.30 -6.59 0.78
CA ILE A 26 5.62 -5.24 0.29
C ILE A 26 6.99 -5.24 -0.40
N ASN A 27 7.99 -5.84 0.22
CA ASN A 27 9.34 -5.94 -0.35
C ASN A 27 9.37 -6.74 -1.66
N ASP A 28 8.60 -7.82 -1.76
CA ASP A 28 8.59 -8.69 -2.94
C ASP A 28 7.84 -8.08 -4.14
N TYR A 29 6.79 -7.30 -3.91
CA TYR A 29 5.89 -6.83 -4.96
C TYR A 29 5.91 -5.31 -5.23
N ILE A 30 6.26 -4.47 -4.25
CA ILE A 30 6.26 -3.00 -4.41
C ILE A 30 7.67 -2.45 -4.63
N ARG A 31 8.70 -3.17 -4.21
CA ARG A 31 10.11 -2.81 -4.45
C ARG A 31 10.46 -2.81 -5.95
N PRO A 32 11.30 -1.87 -6.42
CA PRO A 32 11.88 -1.92 -7.77
C PRO A 32 12.72 -3.18 -8.03
N PRO A 33 12.73 -3.70 -9.27
CA PRO A 33 11.96 -3.25 -10.42
C PRO A 33 10.48 -3.61 -10.30
N LYS A 34 9.61 -2.64 -10.62
CA LYS A 34 8.16 -2.76 -10.58
C LYS A 34 7.63 -3.15 -11.97
N ASN A 35 6.46 -3.74 -12.03
CA ASN A 35 5.67 -3.91 -13.25
C ASN A 35 4.19 -4.05 -12.91
N GLU A 36 3.33 -3.96 -13.90
CA GLU A 36 1.87 -4.04 -13.75
C GLU A 36 1.45 -5.28 -12.96
N TYR A 37 1.96 -6.45 -13.32
CA TYR A 37 1.63 -7.71 -12.66
C TYR A 37 1.97 -7.70 -11.16
N LYS A 38 3.18 -7.26 -10.80
CA LYS A 38 3.59 -7.17 -9.39
C LYS A 38 2.71 -6.20 -8.60
N LEU A 39 2.40 -5.04 -9.19
CA LEU A 39 1.60 -4.02 -8.52
C LEU A 39 0.14 -4.46 -8.34
N ASP A 40 -0.44 -5.16 -9.31
CA ASP A 40 -1.77 -5.76 -9.17
C ASP A 40 -1.82 -6.82 -8.07
N ARG A 41 -0.79 -7.66 -8.00
CA ARG A 41 -0.66 -8.65 -6.92
C ARG A 41 -0.49 -7.98 -5.55
N ALA A 42 0.29 -6.90 -5.48
CA ALA A 42 0.43 -6.12 -4.26
C ALA A 42 -0.91 -5.56 -3.78
N LEU A 43 -1.68 -4.93 -4.67
CA LEU A 43 -3.00 -4.38 -4.35
C LEU A 43 -3.98 -5.45 -3.87
N TRP A 44 -4.00 -6.60 -4.56
CA TRP A 44 -4.82 -7.74 -4.14
C TRP A 44 -4.45 -8.23 -2.74
N TRP A 45 -3.15 -8.34 -2.43
CA TRP A 45 -2.69 -8.74 -1.11
C TRP A 45 -3.00 -7.70 -0.03
N MET A 46 -2.87 -6.40 -0.33
CA MET A 46 -3.21 -5.35 0.63
C MET A 46 -4.70 -5.40 1.01
N ASP A 47 -5.59 -5.61 0.05
CA ASP A 47 -7.02 -5.80 0.34
C ASP A 47 -7.27 -7.05 1.20
N ARG A 48 -6.62 -8.16 0.88
CA ARG A 48 -6.70 -9.38 1.66
C ARG A 48 -6.18 -9.21 3.09
N PHE A 49 -5.05 -8.53 3.26
CA PHE A 49 -4.48 -8.26 4.59
C PHE A 49 -5.37 -7.38 5.46
N LYS A 50 -6.09 -6.43 4.90
CA LYS A 50 -7.09 -5.66 5.65
C LYS A 50 -8.17 -6.56 6.25
N LYS A 51 -8.59 -7.58 5.51
CA LYS A 51 -9.58 -8.57 5.98
C LYS A 51 -8.97 -9.49 7.03
N GLU A 52 -7.81 -10.10 6.74
CA GLU A 52 -7.10 -11.00 7.66
C GLU A 52 -6.80 -10.32 9.01
N LEU A 53 -6.39 -9.05 9.00
CA LEU A 53 -6.13 -8.29 10.23
C LEU A 53 -7.34 -8.24 11.17
N ARG A 54 -8.55 -8.25 10.61
CA ARG A 54 -9.80 -8.16 11.37
C ARG A 54 -10.41 -9.52 11.76
N THR A 55 -9.99 -10.60 11.10
CA THR A 55 -10.60 -11.92 11.30
C THR A 55 -9.65 -12.96 11.86
N ASP A 56 -8.37 -12.92 11.49
CA ASP A 56 -7.44 -14.00 11.73
C ASP A 56 -6.32 -13.65 12.71
N VAL A 57 -6.10 -12.35 12.93
CA VAL A 57 -5.04 -11.87 13.84
C VAL A 57 -5.53 -11.82 15.28
N ARG A 58 -4.74 -12.38 16.18
CA ARG A 58 -4.99 -12.35 17.62
C ARG A 58 -4.53 -11.04 18.24
N ILE A 59 -5.43 -10.38 18.95
CA ILE A 59 -5.17 -9.15 19.71
C ILE A 59 -5.52 -9.44 21.17
N ALA A 60 -4.50 -9.82 21.95
CA ALA A 60 -4.68 -10.28 23.32
C ALA A 60 -4.58 -9.14 24.37
N ASN A 61 -3.96 -8.03 24.01
CA ASN A 61 -3.69 -6.93 24.94
C ASN A 61 -3.58 -5.58 24.20
N LYS A 62 -3.39 -4.50 24.97
CA LYS A 62 -3.28 -3.14 24.41
C LYS A 62 -2.07 -2.96 23.49
N HIS A 63 -0.96 -3.65 23.76
CA HIS A 63 0.23 -3.57 22.91
C HIS A 63 -0.08 -4.16 21.53
N ASP A 64 -0.72 -5.31 21.47
CA ASP A 64 -1.15 -5.94 20.21
C ASP A 64 -2.11 -5.02 19.44
N LEU A 65 -3.00 -4.32 20.16
CA LEU A 65 -3.92 -3.37 19.53
C LEU A 65 -3.18 -2.19 18.88
N PHE A 66 -2.18 -1.59 19.56
CA PHE A 66 -1.36 -0.55 18.95
C PHE A 66 -0.59 -1.05 17.74
N LYS A 67 -0.02 -2.26 17.85
CA LYS A 67 0.63 -2.93 16.72
C LYS A 67 -0.33 -3.16 15.55
N ALA A 68 -1.57 -3.54 15.81
CA ALA A 68 -2.58 -3.72 14.77
C ALA A 68 -2.87 -2.41 14.02
N TYR A 69 -2.92 -1.26 14.71
CA TYR A 69 -3.04 0.05 14.08
C TYR A 69 -1.84 0.41 13.22
N GLU A 70 -0.62 0.12 13.71
CA GLU A 70 0.60 0.33 12.93
C GLU A 70 0.57 -0.49 11.64
N VAL A 71 0.22 -1.76 11.74
CA VAL A 71 0.15 -2.67 10.59
C VAL A 71 -0.96 -2.26 9.61
N GLU A 72 -2.12 -1.82 10.10
CA GLU A 72 -3.18 -1.27 9.25
C GLU A 72 -2.69 -0.04 8.46
N ASN A 73 -1.96 0.85 9.11
CA ASN A 73 -1.36 2.02 8.45
C ASN A 73 -0.29 1.61 7.42
N ILE A 74 0.55 0.62 7.73
CA ILE A 74 1.54 0.08 6.78
C ILE A 74 0.84 -0.47 5.53
N ILE A 75 -0.21 -1.26 5.69
CA ILE A 75 -1.00 -1.82 4.58
C ILE A 75 -1.59 -0.68 3.73
N HIS A 76 -2.09 0.37 4.36
CA HIS A 76 -2.69 1.51 3.68
C HIS A 76 -1.67 2.29 2.86
N CYS A 77 -0.54 2.64 3.48
CA CYS A 77 0.56 3.33 2.79
C CYS A 77 1.11 2.49 1.62
N ALA A 78 1.22 1.18 1.80
CA ALA A 78 1.66 0.26 0.75
C ALA A 78 0.67 0.23 -0.43
N ALA A 79 -0.64 0.19 -0.15
CA ALA A 79 -1.66 0.25 -1.19
C ALA A 79 -1.60 1.57 -1.97
N MET A 80 -1.48 2.72 -1.30
CA MET A 80 -1.33 4.02 -1.95
C MET A 80 -0.06 4.08 -2.81
N SER A 81 1.07 3.56 -2.30
CA SER A 81 2.33 3.49 -3.05
C SER A 81 2.22 2.61 -4.29
N ALA A 82 1.54 1.47 -4.18
CA ALA A 82 1.29 0.57 -5.31
C ALA A 82 0.39 1.22 -6.36
N LEU A 83 -0.69 1.90 -5.95
CA LEU A 83 -1.59 2.63 -6.84
C LEU A 83 -0.88 3.74 -7.59
N ALA A 84 -0.13 4.60 -6.90
CA ALA A 84 0.64 5.68 -7.52
C ALA A 84 1.71 5.13 -8.48
N SER A 85 2.36 4.02 -8.10
CA SER A 85 3.36 3.36 -8.95
C SER A 85 2.74 2.71 -10.19
N LYS A 86 1.54 2.15 -10.07
CA LYS A 86 0.80 1.55 -11.17
C LYS A 86 0.35 2.62 -12.16
N GLU A 87 -0.15 3.75 -11.65
CA GLU A 87 -0.59 4.87 -12.45
C GLU A 87 0.54 5.50 -13.26
N ARG A 88 1.74 5.66 -12.67
CA ARG A 88 2.90 6.24 -13.35
C ARG A 88 3.56 5.24 -14.29
N LYS A 89 3.25 5.36 -15.57
CA LYS A 89 3.73 4.47 -16.65
C LYS A 89 5.03 4.96 -17.28
N GLU A 90 6.03 5.15 -16.46
CA GLU A 90 7.40 5.53 -16.84
C GLU A 90 8.40 5.03 -15.80
N SER A 91 9.70 5.17 -16.08
CA SER A 91 10.78 5.03 -15.09
C SER A 91 11.45 6.39 -14.85
N ARG A 92 11.63 6.75 -13.57
CA ARG A 92 12.17 8.05 -13.16
C ARG A 92 12.94 7.91 -11.84
N TRP A 93 13.90 8.78 -11.61
CA TRP A 93 14.73 8.82 -10.41
C TRP A 93 15.52 7.53 -10.15
N GLY A 94 16.03 6.90 -11.19
CA GLY A 94 16.83 5.68 -11.09
C GLY A 94 16.02 4.54 -10.45
N LEU A 95 16.58 3.94 -9.39
CA LEU A 95 15.95 2.78 -8.74
C LEU A 95 14.69 3.13 -7.93
N TRP A 96 14.40 4.42 -7.63
CA TRP A 96 13.24 4.78 -6.81
C TRP A 96 11.90 4.51 -7.48
N HIS A 97 11.82 4.79 -8.80
CA HIS A 97 10.65 4.44 -9.59
C HIS A 97 11.09 3.81 -10.91
N MET A 98 11.50 2.56 -10.83
CA MET A 98 11.89 1.75 -11.99
C MET A 98 10.77 0.79 -12.34
N ARG A 99 10.24 0.95 -13.56
CA ARG A 99 9.23 0.10 -14.18
C ARG A 99 9.87 -0.74 -15.27
N SER A 100 9.89 -2.08 -15.13
CA SER A 100 10.45 -2.95 -16.19
C SER A 100 9.56 -3.03 -17.43
N ASP A 101 8.28 -2.75 -17.28
CA ASP A 101 7.29 -2.66 -18.37
C ASP A 101 7.25 -1.27 -19.04
N TYR A 102 7.78 -0.23 -18.38
CA TYR A 102 7.93 1.13 -18.90
C TYR A 102 9.32 1.68 -18.55
N PRO A 103 10.40 1.17 -19.19
CA PRO A 103 11.78 1.45 -18.73
C PRO A 103 12.27 2.86 -19.02
N MET A 104 11.59 3.60 -19.91
CA MET A 104 12.00 4.93 -20.33
C MET A 104 11.31 6.02 -19.50
N LYS A 105 12.01 7.15 -19.37
CA LYS A 105 11.46 8.40 -18.84
C LYS A 105 10.52 9.02 -19.88
N ASP A 106 9.40 9.54 -19.43
CA ASP A 106 8.40 10.19 -20.28
C ASP A 106 7.98 11.54 -19.69
N ASP A 107 8.70 12.60 -20.10
CA ASP A 107 8.41 13.95 -19.62
C ASP A 107 7.16 14.56 -20.25
N GLU A 108 6.76 14.11 -21.43
CA GLU A 108 5.58 14.63 -22.13
C GLU A 108 4.29 14.32 -21.34
N HIS A 109 4.15 13.10 -20.87
CA HIS A 109 2.94 12.65 -20.18
C HIS A 109 3.04 12.71 -18.65
N TRP A 110 4.27 12.63 -18.09
CA TRP A 110 4.47 12.43 -16.65
C TRP A 110 5.20 13.55 -15.91
N MET A 111 5.35 14.73 -16.53
CA MET A 111 5.84 15.92 -15.83
C MET A 111 4.77 16.54 -14.95
N LYS A 112 4.24 15.74 -14.04
CA LYS A 112 3.15 16.07 -13.11
C LYS A 112 3.25 15.25 -11.82
N HIS A 113 2.64 15.75 -10.76
CA HIS A 113 2.44 14.98 -9.54
C HIS A 113 1.20 14.10 -9.64
N ILE A 114 1.27 12.89 -9.12
CA ILE A 114 0.10 12.05 -8.85
C ILE A 114 -0.36 12.36 -7.42
N VAL A 115 -1.62 12.73 -7.28
CA VAL A 115 -2.22 13.07 -5.99
C VAL A 115 -3.27 12.01 -5.67
N LEU A 116 -3.08 11.35 -4.55
CA LEU A 116 -4.05 10.39 -4.00
C LEU A 116 -4.86 11.10 -2.91
N LYS A 117 -6.18 11.07 -3.03
CA LYS A 117 -7.10 11.62 -2.03
C LYS A 117 -8.04 10.53 -1.56
N GLN A 118 -8.29 10.52 -0.27
CA GLN A 118 -9.35 9.68 0.29
C GLN A 118 -10.71 10.21 -0.19
N GLY A 119 -11.56 9.31 -0.66
CA GLY A 119 -12.93 9.60 -1.04
C GLY A 119 -13.90 9.46 0.13
N ASP A 120 -15.07 8.89 -0.15
CA ASP A 120 -16.17 8.83 0.83
C ASP A 120 -15.97 7.73 1.89
N SER A 121 -15.08 6.79 1.64
CA SER A 121 -14.68 5.74 2.59
C SER A 121 -13.16 5.61 2.67
N PHE A 122 -12.68 4.92 3.69
CA PHE A 122 -11.25 4.67 3.88
C PHE A 122 -10.61 3.87 2.73
N ASP A 123 -11.39 3.07 2.03
CA ASP A 123 -10.96 2.24 0.91
C ASP A 123 -11.17 2.91 -0.46
N ASP A 124 -11.87 4.05 -0.50
CA ASP A 124 -12.07 4.85 -1.71
C ASP A 124 -10.89 5.81 -1.87
N ILE A 125 -9.99 5.50 -2.80
CA ILE A 125 -8.84 6.34 -3.13
C ILE A 125 -9.03 6.91 -4.52
N ARG A 126 -9.15 8.24 -4.60
CA ARG A 126 -9.30 8.97 -5.86
C ARG A 126 -7.95 9.48 -6.34
N ILE A 127 -7.64 9.21 -7.61
CA ILE A 127 -6.41 9.65 -8.25
C ILE A 127 -6.68 10.96 -9.01
N SER A 128 -5.81 11.93 -8.83
CA SER A 128 -5.80 13.18 -9.57
C SER A 128 -4.36 13.61 -9.86
N TYR A 129 -4.19 14.65 -10.67
CA TYR A 129 -2.88 15.15 -11.07
C TYR A 129 -2.74 16.62 -10.72
N ALA A 130 -1.53 17.02 -10.36
CA ALA A 130 -1.17 18.42 -10.16
C ALA A 130 0.05 18.78 -11.00
N PRO A 131 0.09 19.98 -11.61
CA PRO A 131 1.25 20.43 -12.39
C PRO A 131 2.46 20.65 -11.49
N ILE A 132 3.67 20.45 -12.07
CA ILE A 132 4.90 20.87 -11.41
C ILE A 132 5.03 22.39 -11.60
N ILE A 133 5.11 23.11 -10.49
CA ILE A 133 5.38 24.55 -10.51
C ILE A 133 6.86 24.74 -10.82
N LYS A 134 7.17 25.29 -12.00
CA LYS A 134 8.53 25.73 -12.31
C LYS A 134 8.76 27.05 -11.57
N MET A 135 9.67 27.07 -10.64
CA MET A 135 10.21 28.30 -10.03
C MET A 135 11.18 28.96 -10.98
#